data_409a71e08a14a0d6a945bb81155e2046
#
_entry.id   409a71e08a14a0d6a945bb81155e2046
#
_cell.length_a   1.000
_cell.length_b   1.000
_cell.length_c   1.000
_cell.angle_alpha   90.00
_cell.angle_beta   90.00
_cell.angle_gamma   90.00
#
_symmetry.space_group_name_H-M   'P 1'
#
loop_
_entity.id
_entity.type
_entity.pdbx_description
1 polymer ?
#
loop_
_entity_poly.entity_id
_entity_poly.type
_entity_poly.pdbx_seq_one_letter_code
_entity_poly.pdbx_strand_id
1 'polypeptide(L)'
;MHRARAAAWRRFRRFLALLAGIVAGSLASAQDIEPRAYSNAPVGVNFLIAGYAYTAGAVPFDGALPVSNAELRTSNAVLAYARVLDLWGMSAKFDAILPYSWLSGDAELRGQPVERIVDGLADPRFRLSVNLYGAPALSLREFRDYEQDLIIGASLQVSAPASQYDSTRV
;
A
#
# COMPACT_ATOMS: atom_id res chain seq x y z
N MET A 1 -28.70 41.70 3.84
CA MET A 1 -28.56 40.29 3.33
C MET A 1 -27.34 40.06 2.43
N HIS A 2 -26.75 41.03 1.75
CA HIS A 2 -25.59 40.83 0.84
C HIS A 2 -24.25 40.49 1.52
N ARG A 3 -23.98 40.93 2.74
CA ARG A 3 -22.68 40.68 3.43
C ARG A 3 -22.49 39.23 3.89
N ALA A 4 -23.58 38.52 4.24
CA ALA A 4 -23.51 37.13 4.67
C ALA A 4 -23.19 36.19 3.49
N ARG A 5 -23.73 36.44 2.31
CA ARG A 5 -23.43 35.67 1.09
C ARG A 5 -21.98 35.81 0.65
N ALA A 6 -21.39 37.00 0.76
CA ALA A 6 -19.98 37.23 0.42
C ALA A 6 -19.02 36.57 1.38
N ALA A 7 -19.37 36.38 2.66
CA ALA A 7 -18.57 35.68 3.65
C ALA A 7 -18.60 34.16 3.42
N ALA A 8 -19.76 33.58 3.07
CA ALA A 8 -19.92 32.18 2.75
C ALA A 8 -19.13 31.79 1.46
N TRP A 9 -19.19 32.64 0.43
CA TRP A 9 -18.46 32.49 -0.81
C TRP A 9 -16.93 32.49 -0.62
N ARG A 10 -16.42 33.38 0.27
CA ARG A 10 -14.97 33.39 0.59
C ARG A 10 -14.52 32.16 1.36
N ARG A 11 -15.34 31.62 2.26
CA ARG A 11 -15.04 30.34 2.97
C ARG A 11 -15.04 29.17 2.01
N PHE A 12 -16.00 29.10 1.10
CA PHE A 12 -16.08 28.09 0.07
C PHE A 12 -14.87 28.11 -0.87
N ARG A 13 -14.46 29.28 -1.35
CA ARG A 13 -13.25 29.43 -2.18
C ARG A 13 -11.96 29.02 -1.44
N ARG A 14 -11.86 29.32 -0.14
CA ARG A 14 -10.70 28.88 0.67
C ARG A 14 -10.70 27.37 0.85
N PHE A 15 -11.86 26.77 1.06
CA PHE A 15 -12.00 25.32 1.15
C PHE A 15 -11.64 24.64 -0.17
N LEU A 16 -12.10 25.18 -1.30
CA LEU A 16 -11.73 24.68 -2.63
C LEU A 16 -10.22 24.84 -2.92
N ALA A 17 -9.63 25.95 -2.52
CA ALA A 17 -8.19 26.18 -2.68
C ALA A 17 -7.34 25.25 -1.81
N LEU A 18 -7.79 24.94 -0.59
CA LEU A 18 -7.17 23.93 0.28
C LEU A 18 -7.27 22.52 -0.33
N LEU A 19 -8.44 22.16 -0.85
CA LEU A 19 -8.66 20.89 -1.52
C LEU A 19 -7.79 20.76 -2.78
N ALA A 20 -7.71 21.82 -3.59
CA ALA A 20 -6.85 21.87 -4.77
C ALA A 20 -5.35 21.79 -4.41
N GLY A 21 -4.94 22.39 -3.28
CA GLY A 21 -3.56 22.30 -2.77
C GLY A 21 -3.18 20.89 -2.31
N ILE A 22 -4.11 20.15 -1.70
CA ILE A 22 -3.92 18.75 -1.31
C ILE A 22 -3.78 17.86 -2.55
N VAL A 23 -4.57 18.10 -3.59
CA VAL A 23 -4.52 17.34 -4.86
C VAL A 23 -3.26 17.67 -5.67
N ALA A 24 -2.76 18.90 -5.62
CA ALA A 24 -1.55 19.31 -6.35
C ALA A 24 -0.23 18.83 -5.70
N GLY A 25 -0.26 18.45 -4.41
CA GLY A 25 0.93 17.97 -3.67
C GLY A 25 1.33 16.52 -3.95
N SER A 26 0.56 15.76 -4.70
CA SER A 26 0.79 14.33 -4.94
C SER A 26 1.17 14.00 -6.39
N LEU A 27 2.27 14.58 -6.88
CA LEU A 27 3.00 14.02 -8.03
C LEU A 27 4.00 12.93 -7.55
N ALA A 28 3.64 12.19 -6.51
CA ALA A 28 4.32 10.95 -6.18
C ALA A 28 3.73 9.85 -7.06
N SER A 29 4.40 9.55 -8.16
CA SER A 29 4.12 8.41 -9.03
C SER A 29 4.51 7.10 -8.34
N ALA A 30 3.70 6.67 -7.40
CA ALA A 30 3.72 5.33 -6.83
C ALA A 30 2.27 4.82 -6.79
N GLN A 31 1.63 4.77 -7.96
CA GLN A 31 0.39 4.01 -8.09
C GLN A 31 0.78 2.55 -8.31
N ASP A 32 0.82 1.79 -7.24
CA ASP A 32 0.63 0.34 -7.33
C ASP A 32 -0.79 0.12 -7.89
N ILE A 33 -0.87 -0.03 -9.20
CA ILE A 33 -2.13 -0.39 -9.86
C ILE A 33 -2.37 -1.86 -9.56
N GLU A 34 -3.03 -2.12 -8.46
CA GLU A 34 -3.45 -3.47 -8.10
C GLU A 34 -4.67 -3.84 -8.96
N PRO A 35 -4.56 -4.83 -9.84
CA PRO A 35 -5.69 -5.24 -10.67
C PRO A 35 -6.88 -5.63 -9.79
N ARG A 36 -8.07 -5.14 -10.12
CA ARG A 36 -9.33 -5.42 -9.40
C ARG A 36 -9.38 -4.92 -7.95
N ALA A 37 -8.60 -3.91 -7.58
CA ALA A 37 -8.59 -3.34 -6.22
C ALA A 37 -10.01 -2.94 -5.75
N TYR A 38 -10.84 -2.47 -6.67
CA TYR A 38 -12.21 -1.99 -6.42
C TYR A 38 -13.30 -3.01 -6.84
N SER A 39 -12.93 -4.25 -7.20
CA SER A 39 -13.96 -5.27 -7.46
C SER A 39 -14.85 -5.44 -6.26
N ASN A 40 -16.18 -5.47 -6.51
CA ASN A 40 -17.16 -5.67 -5.46
C ASN A 40 -17.09 -7.09 -4.89
N ALA A 41 -17.46 -7.24 -3.64
CA ALA A 41 -17.56 -8.52 -2.94
C ALA A 41 -18.66 -8.44 -1.88
N PRO A 42 -19.25 -9.57 -1.48
CA PRO A 42 -20.30 -9.59 -0.45
C PRO A 42 -19.79 -9.07 0.88
N VAL A 43 -20.62 -8.28 1.56
CA VAL A 43 -20.34 -7.76 2.89
C VAL A 43 -20.15 -8.91 3.90
N GLY A 44 -19.17 -8.73 4.80
CA GLY A 44 -18.84 -9.70 5.84
C GLY A 44 -17.88 -10.80 5.40
N VAL A 45 -17.55 -10.90 4.12
CA VAL A 45 -16.52 -11.84 3.64
C VAL A 45 -15.15 -11.41 4.14
N ASN A 46 -14.37 -12.41 4.56
CA ASN A 46 -13.01 -12.24 5.04
C ASN A 46 -12.07 -13.07 4.16
N PHE A 47 -10.91 -12.49 3.85
CA PHE A 47 -9.85 -13.15 3.10
C PHE A 47 -8.60 -13.19 3.98
N LEU A 48 -7.96 -14.34 4.04
CA LEU A 48 -6.64 -14.51 4.64
C LEU A 48 -5.71 -15.06 3.55
N ILE A 49 -4.61 -14.37 3.30
CA ILE A 49 -3.66 -14.70 2.26
C ILE A 49 -2.28 -14.83 2.91
N ALA A 50 -1.60 -15.93 2.65
CA ALA A 50 -0.21 -16.12 2.99
C ALA A 50 0.60 -16.30 1.71
N GLY A 51 1.71 -15.60 1.60
CA GLY A 51 2.60 -15.64 0.45
C GLY A 51 4.05 -15.79 0.88
N TYR A 52 4.86 -16.38 0.00
CA TYR A 52 6.30 -16.46 0.16
C TYR A 52 6.99 -16.26 -1.19
N ALA A 53 8.06 -15.45 -1.18
CA ALA A 53 8.88 -15.23 -2.35
C ALA A 53 10.36 -15.34 -1.97
N TYR A 54 11.12 -16.05 -2.80
CA TYR A 54 12.58 -16.14 -2.69
C TYR A 54 13.22 -15.53 -3.93
N THR A 55 14.21 -14.66 -3.70
CA THR A 55 15.01 -14.08 -4.78
C THR A 55 16.49 -14.24 -4.45
N ALA A 56 17.30 -14.56 -5.46
CA ALA A 56 18.75 -14.62 -5.34
C ALA A 56 19.38 -14.10 -6.63
N GLY A 57 20.45 -13.34 -6.50
CA GLY A 57 21.14 -12.81 -7.66
C GLY A 57 22.34 -11.96 -7.31
N ALA A 58 23.18 -11.75 -8.32
CA ALA A 58 24.29 -10.83 -8.24
C ALA A 58 23.79 -9.38 -8.29
N VAL A 59 24.39 -8.54 -7.45
CA VAL A 59 24.10 -7.10 -7.43
C VAL A 59 25.23 -6.38 -8.20
N PRO A 60 24.94 -5.80 -9.36
CA PRO A 60 25.95 -5.03 -10.09
C PRO A 60 26.24 -3.72 -9.35
N PHE A 61 27.50 -3.48 -9.02
CA PHE A 61 27.97 -2.20 -8.51
C PHE A 61 28.72 -1.42 -9.60
N ASP A 62 28.75 -0.10 -9.47
CA ASP A 62 29.60 0.73 -10.30
C ASP A 62 31.08 0.36 -10.05
N GLY A 63 31.86 0.18 -11.12
CA GLY A 63 33.27 -0.15 -11.03
C GLY A 63 34.16 0.87 -10.29
N ALA A 64 33.61 2.05 -9.98
CA ALA A 64 34.26 3.06 -9.12
C ALA A 64 34.21 2.70 -7.62
N LEU A 65 33.30 1.78 -7.23
CA LEU A 65 33.18 1.34 -5.84
C LEU A 65 34.10 0.12 -5.60
N PRO A 66 34.79 0.05 -4.46
CA PRO A 66 35.68 -1.06 -4.13
C PRO A 66 34.89 -2.30 -3.64
N VAL A 67 33.81 -2.64 -4.34
CA VAL A 67 32.91 -3.77 -4.03
C VAL A 67 32.88 -4.68 -5.24
N SER A 68 33.15 -5.96 -5.02
CA SER A 68 33.10 -7.00 -6.05
C SER A 68 32.34 -8.24 -5.54
N ASN A 69 31.94 -9.10 -6.46
CA ASN A 69 31.29 -10.39 -6.17
C ASN A 69 30.11 -10.30 -5.21
N ALA A 70 29.31 -9.21 -5.31
CA ALA A 70 28.17 -9.06 -4.44
C ALA A 70 26.99 -9.92 -4.86
N GLU A 71 26.55 -10.76 -3.96
CA GLU A 71 25.37 -11.61 -4.09
C GLU A 71 24.35 -11.24 -3.00
N LEU A 72 23.08 -11.22 -3.37
CA LEU A 72 21.98 -10.97 -2.46
C LEU A 72 20.98 -12.10 -2.54
N ARG A 73 20.59 -12.62 -1.38
CA ARG A 73 19.53 -13.61 -1.22
C ARG A 73 18.47 -13.02 -0.30
N THR A 74 17.23 -13.00 -0.76
CA THR A 74 16.14 -12.46 0.02
C THR A 74 14.97 -13.44 0.04
N SER A 75 14.50 -13.74 1.23
CA SER A 75 13.27 -14.49 1.49
C SER A 75 12.25 -13.52 2.05
N ASN A 76 11.07 -13.48 1.46
CA ASN A 76 9.98 -12.62 1.91
C ASN A 76 8.75 -13.47 2.21
N ALA A 77 8.21 -13.36 3.40
CA ALA A 77 6.91 -13.87 3.76
C ALA A 77 5.92 -12.73 3.91
N VAL A 78 4.69 -12.93 3.48
CA VAL A 78 3.63 -11.95 3.65
C VAL A 78 2.39 -12.63 4.20
N LEU A 79 1.79 -12.02 5.22
CA LEU A 79 0.46 -12.36 5.69
C LEU A 79 -0.44 -11.16 5.43
N ALA A 80 -1.53 -11.39 4.70
CA ALA A 80 -2.51 -10.36 4.40
C ALA A 80 -3.90 -10.78 4.84
N TYR A 81 -4.64 -9.84 5.40
CA TYR A 81 -6.04 -10.00 5.78
C TYR A 81 -6.86 -8.91 5.12
N ALA A 82 -8.00 -9.28 4.56
CA ALA A 82 -8.95 -8.34 4.02
C ALA A 82 -10.37 -8.65 4.48
N ARG A 83 -11.16 -7.61 4.74
CA ARG A 83 -12.57 -7.72 5.13
C ARG A 83 -13.41 -6.75 4.33
N VAL A 84 -14.54 -7.26 3.83
CA VAL A 84 -15.55 -6.45 3.14
C VAL A 84 -16.54 -5.90 4.16
N LEU A 85 -16.77 -4.59 4.08
CA LEU A 85 -17.57 -3.81 5.01
C LEU A 85 -18.72 -3.12 4.25
N ASP A 86 -19.81 -2.86 4.97
CA ASP A 86 -20.81 -1.90 4.55
C ASP A 86 -20.48 -0.52 5.13
N LEU A 87 -20.30 0.45 4.28
CA LEU A 87 -20.06 1.83 4.66
C LEU A 87 -21.17 2.70 4.04
N TRP A 88 -22.26 2.87 4.78
CA TRP A 88 -23.44 3.65 4.35
C TRP A 88 -24.05 3.16 3.04
N GLY A 89 -24.14 1.85 2.86
CA GLY A 89 -24.69 1.23 1.64
C GLY A 89 -23.67 1.12 0.49
N MET A 90 -22.46 1.60 0.66
CA MET A 90 -21.34 1.44 -0.27
C MET A 90 -20.48 0.25 0.15
N SER A 91 -20.03 -0.56 -0.82
CA SER A 91 -19.05 -1.61 -0.55
C SER A 91 -17.70 -0.97 -0.21
N ALA A 92 -17.14 -1.35 0.92
CA ALA A 92 -15.81 -0.96 1.35
C ALA A 92 -14.97 -2.18 1.69
N LYS A 93 -13.64 -2.05 1.59
CA LYS A 93 -12.70 -3.11 1.92
C LYS A 93 -11.60 -2.56 2.82
N PHE A 94 -11.39 -3.20 3.96
CA PHE A 94 -10.24 -2.98 4.80
C PHE A 94 -9.21 -4.07 4.56
N ASP A 95 -7.97 -3.70 4.26
CA ASP A 95 -6.84 -4.59 4.07
C ASP A 95 -5.76 -4.30 5.11
N ALA A 96 -5.15 -5.35 5.65
CA ALA A 96 -3.97 -5.30 6.49
C ALA A 96 -2.91 -6.26 5.94
N ILE A 97 -1.69 -5.80 5.73
CA ILE A 97 -0.59 -6.56 5.15
C ILE A 97 0.60 -6.50 6.10
N LEU A 98 1.10 -7.67 6.48
CA LEU A 98 2.24 -7.86 7.38
C LEU A 98 3.37 -8.57 6.61
N PRO A 99 4.36 -7.84 6.10
CA PRO A 99 5.51 -8.44 5.44
C PRO A 99 6.63 -8.75 6.45
N TYR A 100 7.31 -9.86 6.24
CA TYR A 100 8.53 -10.21 6.96
C TYR A 100 9.61 -10.61 5.96
N SER A 101 10.83 -10.13 6.15
CA SER A 101 11.94 -10.35 5.24
C SER A 101 13.16 -10.90 5.94
N TRP A 102 13.81 -11.86 5.30
CA TRP A 102 15.15 -12.36 5.63
C TRP A 102 16.06 -12.02 4.46
N LEU A 103 17.13 -11.30 4.72
CA LEU A 103 18.10 -10.86 3.73
C LEU A 103 19.49 -11.34 4.14
N SER A 104 20.18 -12.00 3.24
CA SER A 104 21.59 -12.38 3.36
C SER A 104 22.35 -11.85 2.14
N GLY A 105 23.38 -11.08 2.37
CA GLY A 105 24.24 -10.52 1.34
C GLY A 105 25.70 -10.84 1.60
N ASP A 106 26.37 -11.29 0.56
CA ASP A 106 27.81 -11.57 0.55
C ASP A 106 28.47 -10.64 -0.45
N ALA A 107 29.63 -10.08 -0.14
CA ALA A 107 30.41 -9.26 -1.06
C ALA A 107 31.90 -9.26 -0.68
N GLU A 108 32.74 -8.79 -1.58
CA GLU A 108 34.13 -8.43 -1.28
C GLU A 108 34.28 -6.93 -1.24
N LEU A 109 34.67 -6.39 -0.10
CA LEU A 109 35.03 -4.98 0.08
C LEU A 109 36.54 -4.83 0.14
N ARG A 110 37.15 -4.20 -0.86
CA ARG A 110 38.62 -4.06 -0.98
C ARG A 110 39.37 -5.38 -0.89
N GLY A 111 38.80 -6.45 -1.47
CA GLY A 111 39.38 -7.81 -1.44
C GLY A 111 39.19 -8.56 -0.12
N GLN A 112 38.42 -8.03 0.81
CA GLN A 112 38.05 -8.70 2.06
C GLN A 112 36.59 -9.18 1.98
N PRO A 113 36.31 -10.44 2.32
CA PRO A 113 34.94 -10.94 2.33
C PRO A 113 34.14 -10.25 3.45
N VAL A 114 32.94 -9.79 3.11
CA VAL A 114 31.99 -9.20 4.04
C VAL A 114 30.63 -9.91 3.85
N GLU A 115 29.99 -10.21 4.96
CA GLU A 115 28.65 -10.79 4.98
C GLU A 115 27.74 -9.91 5.80
N ARG A 116 26.50 -9.78 5.34
CA ARG A 116 25.43 -9.08 6.06
C ARG A 116 24.18 -9.90 6.09
N ILE A 117 23.68 -10.19 7.29
CA ILE A 117 22.41 -10.86 7.52
C ILE A 117 21.50 -9.87 8.25
N VAL A 118 20.32 -9.65 7.68
CA VAL A 118 19.28 -8.79 8.26
C VAL A 118 17.94 -9.50 8.14
N ASP A 119 17.21 -9.58 9.22
CA ASP A 119 15.86 -10.09 9.21
C ASP A 119 14.94 -9.24 10.08
N GLY A 120 13.67 -9.22 9.76
CA GLY A 120 12.71 -8.47 10.54
C GLY A 120 11.37 -8.26 9.86
N LEU A 121 10.44 -7.74 10.66
CA LEU A 121 9.16 -7.26 10.17
C LEU A 121 9.42 -5.98 9.35
N ALA A 122 8.97 -5.99 8.10
CA ALA A 122 8.91 -4.77 7.30
C ALA A 122 7.65 -3.97 7.67
N ASP A 123 7.55 -2.74 7.19
CA ASP A 123 6.47 -1.84 7.60
C ASP A 123 5.08 -2.40 7.24
N PRO A 124 4.23 -2.69 8.22
CA PRO A 124 2.85 -3.08 7.98
C PRO A 124 2.08 -2.01 7.21
N ARG A 125 1.23 -2.45 6.31
CA ARG A 125 0.38 -1.57 5.51
C ARG A 125 -1.07 -1.82 5.81
N PHE A 126 -1.82 -0.75 5.99
CA PHE A 126 -3.26 -0.75 6.21
C PHE A 126 -3.92 0.07 5.12
N ARG A 127 -4.96 -0.46 4.50
CA ARG A 127 -5.69 0.23 3.44
C ARG A 127 -7.18 0.13 3.68
N LEU A 128 -7.86 1.25 3.52
CA LEU A 128 -9.31 1.33 3.42
C LEU A 128 -9.67 1.78 2.00
N SER A 129 -10.39 0.94 1.28
CA SER A 129 -10.93 1.25 -0.05
C SER A 129 -12.44 1.37 0.04
N VAL A 130 -13.02 2.39 -0.59
CA VAL A 130 -14.47 2.61 -0.62
C VAL A 130 -14.91 2.76 -2.07
N ASN A 131 -15.89 2.00 -2.48
CA ASN A 131 -16.51 2.11 -3.79
C ASN A 131 -17.62 3.15 -3.74
N LEU A 132 -17.34 4.34 -4.27
CA LEU A 132 -18.22 5.51 -4.22
C LEU A 132 -19.38 5.41 -5.23
N TYR A 133 -19.18 4.64 -6.32
CA TYR A 133 -20.16 4.42 -7.37
C TYR A 133 -20.05 3.00 -7.95
N GLY A 134 -21.17 2.41 -8.35
CA GLY A 134 -21.23 1.16 -9.10
C GLY A 134 -21.07 -0.13 -8.29
N ALA A 135 -20.76 -0.04 -7.00
CA ALA A 135 -20.60 -1.22 -6.14
C ALA A 135 -21.32 -1.02 -4.80
N PRO A 136 -22.62 -1.34 -4.73
CA PRO A 136 -23.37 -1.28 -3.48
C PRO A 136 -22.90 -2.36 -2.49
N ALA A 137 -23.13 -2.10 -1.20
CA ALA A 137 -22.91 -3.07 -0.13
C ALA A 137 -24.00 -4.14 -0.21
N LEU A 138 -23.64 -5.35 -0.64
CA LEU A 138 -24.57 -6.45 -0.88
C LEU A 138 -24.30 -7.61 0.06
N SER A 139 -25.36 -8.25 0.54
CA SER A 139 -25.27 -9.55 1.19
C SER A 139 -24.85 -10.63 0.17
N LEU A 140 -24.41 -11.79 0.66
CA LEU A 140 -24.04 -12.92 -0.20
C LEU A 140 -25.20 -13.36 -1.12
N ARG A 141 -26.45 -13.20 -0.69
CA ARG A 141 -27.63 -13.55 -1.48
C ARG A 141 -27.83 -12.55 -2.63
N GLU A 142 -27.79 -11.28 -2.34
CA GLU A 142 -27.98 -10.20 -3.32
C GLU A 142 -26.83 -10.15 -4.33
N PHE A 143 -25.63 -10.53 -3.90
CA PHE A 143 -24.45 -10.55 -4.76
C PHE A 143 -24.53 -11.56 -5.91
N ARG A 144 -25.38 -12.59 -5.82
CA ARG A 144 -25.56 -13.59 -6.89
C ARG A 144 -26.12 -13.01 -8.18
N ASP A 145 -26.97 -12.00 -8.03
CA ASP A 145 -27.68 -11.37 -9.16
C ASP A 145 -27.01 -10.03 -9.53
N TYR A 146 -25.86 -9.70 -8.90
CA TYR A 146 -25.13 -8.48 -9.15
C TYR A 146 -24.24 -8.61 -10.38
N GLU A 147 -24.47 -7.73 -11.35
CA GLU A 147 -23.60 -7.57 -12.52
C GLU A 147 -22.70 -6.36 -12.31
N GLN A 148 -21.38 -6.58 -12.41
CA GLN A 148 -20.41 -5.51 -12.25
C GLN A 148 -20.27 -4.71 -13.53
N ASP A 149 -20.50 -3.42 -13.44
CA ASP A 149 -20.25 -2.43 -14.48
C ASP A 149 -19.15 -1.46 -14.05
N LEU A 150 -19.25 -0.19 -14.41
CA LEU A 150 -18.29 0.85 -14.00
C LEU A 150 -18.30 1.02 -12.48
N ILE A 151 -17.14 0.86 -11.87
CA ILE A 151 -16.92 1.15 -10.46
C ILE A 151 -15.97 2.35 -10.33
N ILE A 152 -16.35 3.31 -9.50
CA ILE A 152 -15.50 4.43 -9.10
C ILE A 152 -15.26 4.31 -7.60
N GLY A 153 -13.99 4.14 -7.22
CA GLY A 153 -13.59 4.01 -5.82
C GLY A 153 -12.44 4.94 -5.46
N ALA A 154 -12.25 5.08 -4.16
CA ALA A 154 -11.10 5.78 -3.57
C ALA A 154 -10.52 4.92 -2.46
N SER A 155 -9.20 5.01 -2.26
CA SER A 155 -8.51 4.31 -1.17
C SER A 155 -7.54 5.23 -0.44
N LEU A 156 -7.43 4.98 0.86
CA LEU A 156 -6.43 5.56 1.73
C LEU A 156 -5.54 4.42 2.23
N GLN A 157 -4.23 4.53 2.04
CA GLN A 157 -3.24 3.58 2.54
C GLN A 157 -2.30 4.26 3.51
N VAL A 158 -2.00 3.57 4.60
CA VAL A 158 -1.05 4.02 5.63
C VAL A 158 -0.05 2.90 5.87
N SER A 159 1.25 3.22 5.88
CA SER A 159 2.31 2.34 6.36
C SER A 159 2.67 2.73 7.79
N ALA A 160 2.70 1.76 8.69
CA ALA A 160 3.17 1.98 10.06
C ALA A 160 4.66 1.66 10.12
N PRO A 161 5.52 2.60 10.58
CA PRO A 161 6.95 2.35 10.73
C PRO A 161 7.16 1.37 11.89
N ALA A 162 7.21 0.08 11.59
CA ALA A 162 7.46 -1.01 12.54
C ALA A 162 8.78 -1.74 12.27
N SER A 163 9.46 -1.41 11.17
CA SER A 163 10.78 -1.94 10.87
C SER A 163 11.78 -1.48 11.93
N GLN A 164 12.50 -2.42 12.51
CA GLN A 164 13.59 -2.12 13.44
C GLN A 164 14.77 -1.54 12.67
N TYR A 165 14.80 -0.22 12.57
CA TYR A 165 15.94 0.50 12.01
C TYR A 165 17.00 0.64 13.10
N ASP A 166 18.03 -0.20 13.06
CA ASP A 166 19.17 -0.12 13.94
C ASP A 166 20.20 0.85 13.34
N SER A 167 20.19 2.09 13.80
CA SER A 167 21.10 3.16 13.35
C SER A 167 22.58 2.88 13.69
N THR A 168 22.88 1.86 14.51
CA THR A 168 24.25 1.48 14.87
C THR A 168 24.88 0.51 13.87
N ARG A 169 24.13 0.02 12.90
CA ARG A 169 24.56 -0.94 11.87
C ARG A 169 24.77 -0.28 10.50
N VAL A 170 25.27 0.94 10.48
CA VAL A 170 25.72 1.63 9.25
C VAL A 170 27.16 1.31 8.96
#